data_5593b0faa408af240a841f5e7d011bae
#
_entry.id   5593b0faa408af240a841f5e7d011bae
#
_cell.length_a   1.000
_cell.length_b   1.000
_cell.length_c   1.000
_cell.angle_alpha   90.00
_cell.angle_beta   90.00
_cell.angle_gamma   90.00
#
_symmetry.space_group_name_H-M   'P 1'
#
loop_
_entity.id
_entity.type
_entity.pdbx_description
1 polymer ?
#
loop_
_entity_poly.entity_id
_entity_poly.type
_entity_poly.pdbx_seq_one_letter_code
_entity_poly.pdbx_strand_id
1 'polypeptide(L)'
;MGSEAPLDFAARLLSKVQHIGLLATVRMGIRKALRPLRSRRHRAHVLRQPYRVARLDLAAAFGVTPEDLTAAVERVRLALPQRLPVSPESVAEIRALYKKQAPGVLEATVESADRICGHVFDLLGSGPVALGTTIDWHRDFKSGYRWNPDQCFLDVAHGHEVGVDIKVPWELSRGHHLVLLAQTALLTGAPTYARECIAQLTGWIEANPTGCGVNWACPMDVAIRAVNWLWALAVLAGSPLMTEVWLTEVLASLVAHGRFLMDNLEVRDDGVTTNHYLADLVGLLYLGLCLKEVRDAEGWKAFAVRELVREMDRQVLA
;
A
#
# COMPACT_ATOMS: atom_id res chain seq x y z
N MET A 1 -31.87 -18.09 13.07
CA MET A 1 -30.90 -17.66 14.11
C MET A 1 -30.94 -18.72 15.23
N GLY A 2 -30.02 -19.70 15.17
CA GLY A 2 -29.94 -20.79 16.17
C GLY A 2 -29.25 -20.27 17.42
N SER A 3 -29.87 -20.38 18.56
CA SER A 3 -29.29 -20.17 19.88
C SER A 3 -28.24 -21.27 20.11
N GLU A 4 -26.96 -20.91 20.12
CA GLU A 4 -25.91 -21.84 20.58
C GLU A 4 -26.25 -22.28 22.01
N ALA A 5 -26.17 -23.59 22.28
CA ALA A 5 -26.48 -24.14 23.60
C ALA A 5 -25.54 -23.54 24.66
N PRO A 6 -26.02 -23.16 25.84
CA PRO A 6 -25.21 -22.50 26.89
C PRO A 6 -23.95 -23.27 27.29
N LEU A 7 -23.96 -24.60 27.19
CA LEU A 7 -22.82 -25.48 27.49
C LEU A 7 -21.65 -25.33 26.49
N ASP A 8 -21.94 -25.08 25.23
CA ASP A 8 -20.92 -24.91 24.22
C ASP A 8 -20.20 -23.54 24.34
N PHE A 9 -20.94 -22.50 24.73
CA PHE A 9 -20.36 -21.18 25.03
C PHE A 9 -19.43 -21.24 26.25
N ALA A 10 -19.84 -21.91 27.36
CA ALA A 10 -19.02 -22.05 28.57
C ALA A 10 -17.73 -22.84 28.30
N ALA A 11 -17.81 -23.92 27.51
CA ALA A 11 -16.65 -24.73 27.14
C ALA A 11 -15.64 -23.94 26.28
N ARG A 12 -16.13 -23.16 25.31
CA ARG A 12 -15.27 -22.29 24.50
C ARG A 12 -14.64 -21.16 25.33
N LEU A 13 -15.35 -20.59 26.28
CA LEU A 13 -14.81 -19.56 27.17
C LEU A 13 -13.72 -20.14 28.10
N LEU A 14 -13.94 -21.30 28.69
CA LEU A 14 -12.94 -22.00 29.50
C LEU A 14 -11.69 -22.37 28.72
N SER A 15 -11.84 -22.89 27.51
CA SER A 15 -10.73 -23.19 26.59
C SER A 15 -9.91 -21.93 26.30
N LYS A 16 -10.55 -20.79 26.00
CA LYS A 16 -9.86 -19.52 25.77
C LYS A 16 -9.14 -19.00 27.01
N VAL A 17 -9.74 -19.10 28.18
CA VAL A 17 -9.09 -18.71 29.44
C VAL A 17 -7.86 -19.57 29.72
N GLN A 18 -7.89 -20.84 29.41
CA GLN A 18 -6.76 -21.76 29.57
C GLN A 18 -5.61 -21.43 28.58
N HIS A 19 -5.93 -21.06 27.34
CA HIS A 19 -4.91 -20.82 26.31
C HIS A 19 -4.31 -19.41 26.36
N ILE A 20 -5.09 -18.37 26.64
CA ILE A 20 -4.66 -16.97 26.54
C ILE A 20 -4.75 -16.19 27.87
N GLY A 21 -5.25 -16.81 28.91
CA GLY A 21 -5.40 -16.22 30.25
C GLY A 21 -6.66 -15.35 30.42
N LEU A 22 -7.11 -15.22 31.68
CA LEU A 22 -8.34 -14.53 32.03
C LEU A 22 -8.37 -13.06 31.59
N LEU A 23 -7.29 -12.32 31.82
CA LEU A 23 -7.19 -10.89 31.49
C LEU A 23 -7.29 -10.66 29.96
N ALA A 24 -6.67 -11.52 29.16
CA ALA A 24 -6.76 -11.42 27.72
C ALA A 24 -8.17 -11.76 27.21
N THR A 25 -8.81 -12.78 27.80
CA THR A 25 -10.20 -13.16 27.49
C THR A 25 -11.18 -12.04 27.82
N VAL A 26 -11.04 -11.40 28.98
CA VAL A 26 -11.87 -10.24 29.36
C VAL A 26 -11.64 -9.06 28.44
N ARG A 27 -10.37 -8.73 28.13
CA ARG A 27 -10.04 -7.65 27.16
C ARG A 27 -10.65 -7.92 25.79
N MET A 28 -10.63 -9.17 25.32
CA MET A 28 -11.24 -9.59 24.07
C MET A 28 -12.77 -9.42 24.10
N GLY A 29 -13.41 -9.83 25.18
CA GLY A 29 -14.85 -9.63 25.38
C GLY A 29 -15.25 -8.16 25.34
N ILE A 30 -14.51 -7.29 26.02
CA ILE A 30 -14.71 -5.84 26.02
C ILE A 30 -14.49 -5.28 24.59
N ARG A 31 -13.43 -5.69 23.88
CA ARG A 31 -13.18 -5.27 22.50
C ARG A 31 -14.33 -5.66 21.57
N LYS A 32 -14.83 -6.89 21.69
CA LYS A 32 -15.96 -7.40 20.90
C LYS A 32 -17.25 -6.61 21.20
N ALA A 33 -17.54 -6.35 22.48
CA ALA A 33 -18.71 -5.56 22.88
C ALA A 33 -18.65 -4.10 22.40
N LEU A 34 -17.45 -3.50 22.36
CA LEU A 34 -17.24 -2.12 21.91
C LEU A 34 -17.06 -1.99 20.39
N ARG A 35 -16.95 -3.11 19.65
CA ARG A 35 -16.75 -3.12 18.20
C ARG A 35 -17.78 -2.28 17.44
N PRO A 36 -19.11 -2.39 17.69
CA PRO A 36 -20.09 -1.59 16.96
C PRO A 36 -19.93 -0.08 17.17
N LEU A 37 -19.56 0.33 18.40
CA LEU A 37 -19.34 1.73 18.73
C LEU A 37 -18.05 2.27 18.10
N ARG A 38 -16.98 1.46 18.12
CA ARG A 38 -15.71 1.81 17.44
C ARG A 38 -15.90 1.90 15.94
N SER A 39 -16.56 0.93 15.32
CA SER A 39 -16.87 0.93 13.89
C SER A 39 -17.69 2.16 13.48
N ARG A 40 -18.74 2.51 14.26
CA ARG A 40 -19.54 3.73 13.99
C ARG A 40 -18.72 5.01 14.13
N ARG A 41 -17.88 5.12 15.17
CA ARG A 41 -17.00 6.29 15.36
C ARG A 41 -15.94 6.37 14.26
N HIS A 42 -15.31 5.26 13.93
CA HIS A 42 -14.32 5.18 12.87
C HIS A 42 -14.92 5.54 11.51
N ARG A 43 -16.09 4.97 11.17
CA ARG A 43 -16.84 5.32 9.96
C ARG A 43 -17.19 6.83 9.93
N ALA A 44 -17.68 7.38 11.05
CA ALA A 44 -17.98 8.80 11.13
C ALA A 44 -16.73 9.67 10.97
N HIS A 45 -15.57 9.22 11.45
CA HIS A 45 -14.28 9.87 11.25
C HIS A 45 -13.87 9.86 9.78
N VAL A 46 -13.86 8.68 9.14
CA VAL A 46 -13.52 8.50 7.72
C VAL A 46 -14.43 9.35 6.81
N LEU A 47 -15.73 9.37 7.08
CA LEU A 47 -16.68 10.15 6.28
C LEU A 47 -16.59 11.67 6.51
N ARG A 48 -16.14 12.11 7.69
CA ARG A 48 -15.99 13.55 8.01
C ARG A 48 -14.65 14.13 7.58
N GLN A 49 -13.62 13.33 7.63
CA GLN A 49 -12.28 13.69 7.22
C GLN A 49 -11.71 12.53 6.39
N PRO A 50 -12.04 12.48 5.08
CA PRO A 50 -11.31 11.58 4.23
C PRO A 50 -9.81 11.88 4.42
N TYR A 51 -8.97 10.85 4.46
CA TYR A 51 -7.50 10.98 4.62
C TYR A 51 -6.84 11.80 3.48
N ARG A 52 -7.60 12.69 2.86
CA ARG A 52 -7.13 13.56 1.78
C ARG A 52 -6.17 14.58 2.36
N VAL A 53 -4.92 14.43 2.02
CA VAL A 53 -3.89 15.40 2.40
C VAL A 53 -3.83 16.47 1.33
N ALA A 54 -4.37 17.64 1.62
CA ALA A 54 -4.23 18.82 0.77
C ALA A 54 -2.80 19.37 0.86
N ARG A 55 -2.39 20.24 -0.08
CA ARG A 55 -1.05 20.85 -0.08
C ARG A 55 -0.73 21.55 1.26
N LEU A 56 -1.69 22.26 1.85
CA LEU A 56 -1.53 22.90 3.17
C LEU A 56 -1.31 21.88 4.30
N ASP A 57 -2.05 20.76 4.27
CA ASP A 57 -1.91 19.69 5.24
C ASP A 57 -0.56 18.97 5.07
N LEU A 58 -0.04 18.87 3.83
CA LEU A 58 1.27 18.30 3.58
C LEU A 58 2.37 19.21 4.15
N ALA A 59 2.29 20.54 3.96
CA ALA A 59 3.22 21.47 4.57
C ALA A 59 3.23 21.34 6.11
N ALA A 60 2.06 21.24 6.73
CA ALA A 60 1.92 20.97 8.16
C ALA A 60 2.51 19.62 8.56
N ALA A 61 2.32 18.57 7.77
CA ALA A 61 2.92 17.25 8.00
C ALA A 61 4.44 17.28 7.93
N PHE A 62 5.00 18.09 7.04
CA PHE A 62 6.47 18.34 6.95
C PHE A 62 6.96 19.32 8.02
N GLY A 63 6.08 20.03 8.71
CA GLY A 63 6.46 21.04 9.69
C GLY A 63 7.09 22.27 9.09
N VAL A 64 6.73 22.61 7.87
CA VAL A 64 7.24 23.76 7.10
C VAL A 64 6.09 24.71 6.73
N THR A 65 6.44 25.92 6.27
CA THR A 65 5.46 26.83 5.67
C THR A 65 5.05 26.34 4.28
N PRO A 66 3.91 26.79 3.71
CA PRO A 66 3.53 26.44 2.35
C PRO A 66 4.55 26.88 1.30
N GLU A 67 5.27 27.97 1.55
CA GLU A 67 6.34 28.51 0.69
C GLU A 67 7.58 27.60 0.68
N ASP A 68 7.89 26.98 1.84
CA ASP A 68 9.04 26.08 2.00
C ASP A 68 8.78 24.64 1.55
N LEU A 69 7.51 24.31 1.22
CA LEU A 69 7.12 22.94 0.88
C LEU A 69 7.88 22.41 -0.34
N THR A 70 8.06 23.22 -1.37
CA THR A 70 8.82 22.84 -2.57
C THR A 70 10.24 22.38 -2.22
N ALA A 71 10.93 23.13 -1.35
CA ALA A 71 12.27 22.76 -0.90
C ALA A 71 12.25 21.46 -0.05
N ALA A 72 11.21 21.25 0.74
CA ALA A 72 11.05 20.02 1.52
C ALA A 72 10.81 18.79 0.64
N VAL A 73 9.96 18.91 -0.38
CA VAL A 73 9.68 17.87 -1.38
C VAL A 73 10.94 17.52 -2.16
N GLU A 74 11.72 18.52 -2.56
CA GLU A 74 12.98 18.31 -3.28
C GLU A 74 14.02 17.59 -2.39
N ARG A 75 14.10 17.90 -1.11
CA ARG A 75 14.95 17.14 -0.16
C ARG A 75 14.57 15.66 -0.11
N VAL A 76 13.27 15.35 -0.09
CA VAL A 76 12.82 13.95 -0.14
C VAL A 76 13.26 13.30 -1.46
N ARG A 77 13.04 13.96 -2.61
CA ARG A 77 13.42 13.46 -3.93
C ARG A 77 14.89 13.08 -3.99
N LEU A 78 15.78 13.96 -3.51
CA LEU A 78 17.22 13.73 -3.53
C LEU A 78 17.67 12.66 -2.52
N ALA A 79 16.95 12.49 -1.42
CA ALA A 79 17.30 11.54 -0.37
C ALA A 79 16.80 10.11 -0.63
N LEU A 80 15.71 9.93 -1.39
CA LEU A 80 15.09 8.62 -1.61
C LEU A 80 16.06 7.55 -2.15
N PRO A 81 16.90 7.80 -3.18
CA PRO A 81 17.85 6.81 -3.68
C PRO A 81 18.86 6.35 -2.62
N GLN A 82 19.23 7.24 -1.70
CA GLN A 82 20.18 6.93 -0.61
C GLN A 82 19.52 6.18 0.56
N ARG A 83 18.20 6.29 0.72
CA ARG A 83 17.40 5.60 1.76
C ARG A 83 17.00 4.20 1.35
N LEU A 84 16.98 3.95 0.05
CA LEU A 84 16.78 2.65 -0.57
C LEU A 84 18.06 2.30 -1.35
N PRO A 85 18.40 1.00 -1.51
CA PRO A 85 19.65 0.60 -2.19
C PRO A 85 19.54 0.81 -3.72
N VAL A 86 19.39 2.07 -4.13
CA VAL A 86 19.37 2.52 -5.53
C VAL A 86 20.62 3.35 -5.79
N SER A 87 21.44 2.91 -6.73
CA SER A 87 22.68 3.60 -7.13
C SER A 87 22.57 4.03 -8.59
N PRO A 88 22.05 5.22 -8.87
CA PRO A 88 21.93 5.71 -10.25
C PRO A 88 23.27 5.76 -11.00
N GLU A 89 24.37 6.04 -10.31
CA GLU A 89 25.74 6.04 -10.83
C GLU A 89 26.20 4.67 -11.31
N SER A 90 25.70 3.59 -10.73
CA SER A 90 26.04 2.21 -11.10
C SER A 90 25.21 1.66 -12.27
N VAL A 91 24.28 2.44 -12.83
CA VAL A 91 23.36 1.95 -13.89
C VAL A 91 24.10 1.48 -15.14
N ALA A 92 25.17 2.18 -15.54
CA ALA A 92 25.97 1.78 -16.70
C ALA A 92 26.64 0.42 -16.48
N GLU A 93 27.18 0.20 -15.28
CA GLU A 93 27.81 -1.07 -14.89
C GLU A 93 26.77 -2.20 -14.80
N ILE A 94 25.63 -1.94 -14.16
CA ILE A 94 24.52 -2.89 -14.06
C ILE A 94 24.02 -3.29 -15.44
N ARG A 95 23.83 -2.32 -16.34
CA ARG A 95 23.42 -2.58 -17.72
C ARG A 95 24.44 -3.43 -18.48
N ALA A 96 25.74 -3.13 -18.33
CA ALA A 96 26.81 -3.91 -18.92
C ALA A 96 26.83 -5.35 -18.38
N LEU A 97 26.58 -5.51 -17.09
CA LEU A 97 26.48 -6.80 -16.41
C LEU A 97 25.32 -7.64 -16.96
N TYR A 98 24.12 -7.05 -17.08
CA TYR A 98 22.95 -7.73 -17.69
C TYR A 98 23.24 -8.18 -19.12
N LYS A 99 23.81 -7.31 -19.95
CA LYS A 99 24.17 -7.63 -21.34
C LYS A 99 25.17 -8.78 -21.42
N LYS A 100 26.11 -8.87 -20.47
CA LYS A 100 27.16 -9.88 -20.45
C LYS A 100 26.72 -11.20 -19.86
N GLN A 101 25.99 -11.17 -18.73
CA GLN A 101 25.69 -12.38 -17.93
C GLN A 101 24.26 -12.89 -18.10
N ALA A 102 23.31 -12.01 -18.42
CA ALA A 102 21.90 -12.35 -18.53
C ALA A 102 21.17 -11.51 -19.57
N PRO A 103 21.58 -11.51 -20.85
CA PRO A 103 21.00 -10.66 -21.89
C PRO A 103 19.50 -10.87 -22.03
N GLY A 104 19.02 -12.11 -21.97
CA GLY A 104 17.59 -12.42 -22.06
C GLY A 104 16.75 -11.86 -20.91
N VAL A 105 17.33 -11.55 -19.74
CA VAL A 105 16.60 -10.96 -18.62
C VAL A 105 16.26 -9.49 -18.93
N LEU A 106 17.20 -8.72 -19.49
CA LEU A 106 16.93 -7.34 -19.87
C LEU A 106 15.87 -7.26 -20.97
N GLU A 107 15.97 -8.13 -21.96
CA GLU A 107 15.01 -8.20 -23.06
C GLU A 107 13.60 -8.57 -22.54
N ALA A 108 13.49 -9.57 -21.70
CA ALA A 108 12.22 -9.97 -21.07
C ALA A 108 11.63 -8.86 -20.17
N THR A 109 12.49 -8.07 -19.51
CA THR A 109 12.08 -6.92 -18.69
C THR A 109 11.49 -5.83 -19.59
N VAL A 110 12.14 -5.51 -20.71
CA VAL A 110 11.65 -4.54 -21.69
C VAL A 110 10.32 -5.00 -22.28
N GLU A 111 10.23 -6.25 -22.74
CA GLU A 111 9.00 -6.83 -23.28
C GLU A 111 7.83 -6.78 -22.27
N SER A 112 8.12 -7.03 -21.00
CA SER A 112 7.11 -6.92 -19.95
C SER A 112 6.68 -5.47 -19.72
N ALA A 113 7.61 -4.51 -19.74
CA ALA A 113 7.31 -3.10 -19.63
C ALA A 113 6.51 -2.58 -20.85
N ASP A 114 6.80 -3.08 -22.06
CA ASP A 114 6.03 -2.74 -23.26
C ASP A 114 4.58 -3.21 -23.18
N ARG A 115 4.36 -4.42 -22.64
CA ARG A 115 2.98 -4.91 -22.36
C ARG A 115 2.26 -4.01 -21.36
N ILE A 116 2.96 -3.59 -20.30
CA ILE A 116 2.37 -2.68 -19.29
C ILE A 116 2.05 -1.32 -19.89
N CYS A 117 2.92 -0.77 -20.77
CA CYS A 117 2.64 0.45 -21.51
C CYS A 117 1.40 0.32 -22.43
N GLY A 118 1.11 -0.89 -22.92
CA GLY A 118 -0.12 -1.21 -23.63
C GLY A 118 -1.30 -1.55 -22.73
N HIS A 119 -1.18 -1.35 -21.43
CA HIS A 119 -2.15 -1.76 -20.39
C HIS A 119 -2.56 -3.24 -20.49
N VAL A 120 -1.61 -4.11 -20.84
CA VAL A 120 -1.83 -5.55 -20.88
C VAL A 120 -1.25 -6.18 -19.61
N PHE A 121 -2.13 -6.77 -18.80
CA PHE A 121 -1.78 -7.38 -17.52
C PHE A 121 -2.15 -8.85 -17.49
N ASP A 122 -1.30 -9.65 -16.84
CA ASP A 122 -1.55 -11.06 -16.50
C ASP A 122 -1.44 -11.21 -14.99
N LEU A 123 -2.58 -11.23 -14.31
CA LEU A 123 -2.65 -11.26 -12.86
C LEU A 123 -3.55 -12.41 -12.39
N LEU A 124 -3.10 -13.12 -11.37
CA LEU A 124 -3.87 -14.18 -10.73
C LEU A 124 -4.37 -15.26 -11.73
N GLY A 125 -3.52 -15.60 -12.71
CA GLY A 125 -3.82 -16.61 -13.71
C GLY A 125 -4.89 -16.19 -14.73
N SER A 126 -5.07 -14.90 -14.97
CA SER A 126 -6.00 -14.39 -15.98
C SER A 126 -5.56 -14.68 -17.41
N GLY A 127 -4.26 -14.95 -17.62
CA GLY A 127 -3.64 -14.74 -18.91
C GLY A 127 -3.56 -13.24 -19.25
N PRO A 128 -2.96 -12.88 -20.39
CA PRO A 128 -2.82 -11.48 -20.82
C PRO A 128 -4.19 -10.85 -21.11
N VAL A 129 -4.56 -9.80 -20.38
CA VAL A 129 -5.80 -9.03 -20.56
C VAL A 129 -5.48 -7.59 -20.85
N ALA A 130 -6.01 -7.04 -21.96
CA ALA A 130 -5.91 -5.64 -22.28
C ALA A 130 -7.00 -4.84 -21.54
N LEU A 131 -6.60 -3.88 -20.72
CA LEU A 131 -7.51 -3.05 -19.93
C LEU A 131 -8.04 -1.80 -20.66
N GLY A 132 -7.60 -1.59 -21.90
CA GLY A 132 -7.97 -0.43 -22.70
C GLY A 132 -7.05 0.78 -22.48
N THR A 133 -7.48 1.95 -22.96
CA THR A 133 -6.68 3.19 -22.87
C THR A 133 -6.66 3.81 -21.47
N THR A 134 -7.63 3.48 -20.64
CA THR A 134 -7.74 3.95 -19.25
C THR A 134 -7.96 2.74 -18.35
N ILE A 135 -7.15 2.63 -17.30
CA ILE A 135 -7.25 1.53 -16.34
C ILE A 135 -8.40 1.82 -15.38
N ASP A 136 -9.38 0.90 -15.32
CA ASP A 136 -10.42 0.91 -14.28
C ASP A 136 -9.91 0.18 -13.04
N TRP A 137 -9.36 0.91 -12.09
CA TRP A 137 -8.77 0.41 -10.86
C TRP A 137 -9.76 -0.28 -9.91
N HIS A 138 -11.07 -0.15 -10.15
CA HIS A 138 -12.12 -0.71 -9.31
C HIS A 138 -12.77 -1.97 -9.92
N ARG A 139 -12.22 -2.48 -11.02
CA ARG A 139 -12.80 -3.58 -11.75
C ARG A 139 -12.06 -4.90 -11.54
N ASP A 140 -12.81 -5.96 -11.26
CA ASP A 140 -12.34 -7.32 -11.54
C ASP A 140 -12.46 -7.56 -13.05
N PHE A 141 -11.34 -7.44 -13.75
CA PHE A 141 -11.33 -7.60 -15.21
C PHE A 141 -11.51 -9.05 -15.68
N LYS A 142 -11.47 -10.03 -14.75
CA LYS A 142 -11.77 -11.46 -15.06
C LYS A 142 -13.26 -11.70 -15.14
N SER A 143 -14.03 -11.17 -14.20
CA SER A 143 -15.48 -11.31 -14.14
C SER A 143 -16.24 -10.14 -14.79
N GLY A 144 -15.59 -8.98 -14.90
CA GLY A 144 -16.23 -7.74 -15.34
C GLY A 144 -16.94 -6.96 -14.23
N TYR A 145 -16.98 -7.49 -13.00
CA TYR A 145 -17.59 -6.79 -11.87
C TYR A 145 -16.82 -5.51 -11.50
N ARG A 146 -17.55 -4.47 -11.10
CA ARG A 146 -16.98 -3.18 -10.73
C ARG A 146 -17.50 -2.72 -9.38
N TRP A 147 -16.59 -2.44 -8.45
CA TRP A 147 -16.93 -1.84 -7.15
C TRP A 147 -17.19 -0.34 -7.30
N ASN A 148 -18.04 0.19 -6.42
CA ASN A 148 -18.30 1.62 -6.35
C ASN A 148 -17.07 2.36 -5.78
N PRO A 149 -16.43 3.29 -6.54
CA PRO A 149 -15.26 4.03 -6.07
C PRO A 149 -15.54 4.98 -4.90
N ASP A 150 -16.79 5.45 -4.77
CA ASP A 150 -17.18 6.42 -3.74
C ASP A 150 -17.64 5.76 -2.44
N GLN A 151 -17.71 4.43 -2.43
CA GLN A 151 -18.13 3.68 -1.24
C GLN A 151 -17.04 3.73 -0.18
N CYS A 152 -17.44 3.98 1.10
CA CYS A 152 -16.50 3.85 2.22
C CYS A 152 -15.88 2.45 2.22
N PHE A 153 -14.55 2.35 2.39
CA PHE A 153 -13.83 1.08 2.37
C PHE A 153 -14.36 0.06 3.38
N LEU A 154 -14.90 0.51 4.51
CA LEU A 154 -15.53 -0.36 5.54
C LEU A 154 -16.81 -1.05 5.07
N ASP A 155 -17.45 -0.55 4.02
CA ASP A 155 -18.69 -1.07 3.48
C ASP A 155 -18.46 -1.94 2.23
N VAL A 156 -17.22 -2.04 1.78
CA VAL A 156 -16.87 -2.87 0.63
C VAL A 156 -17.11 -4.35 0.98
N ALA A 157 -17.99 -4.98 0.23
CA ALA A 157 -18.30 -6.39 0.41
C ALA A 157 -17.21 -7.28 -0.18
N HIS A 158 -16.82 -8.31 0.57
CA HIS A 158 -15.87 -9.33 0.16
C HIS A 158 -16.62 -10.62 -0.18
N GLY A 159 -16.35 -11.20 -1.36
CA GLY A 159 -16.83 -12.55 -1.69
C GLY A 159 -18.35 -12.72 -1.76
N HIS A 160 -19.08 -11.71 -2.20
CA HIS A 160 -20.56 -11.68 -2.21
C HIS A 160 -21.17 -12.27 -3.48
N GLU A 161 -20.42 -12.46 -4.54
CA GLU A 161 -20.87 -13.02 -5.80
C GLU A 161 -19.96 -14.13 -6.32
N VAL A 162 -20.55 -15.18 -6.88
CA VAL A 162 -19.80 -16.31 -7.46
C VAL A 162 -19.03 -15.85 -8.69
N GLY A 163 -17.73 -16.14 -8.72
CA GLY A 163 -16.84 -15.78 -9.84
C GLY A 163 -16.24 -14.39 -9.78
N VAL A 164 -16.64 -13.54 -8.80
CA VAL A 164 -16.04 -12.24 -8.55
C VAL A 164 -14.88 -12.38 -7.57
N ASP A 165 -13.70 -11.87 -7.95
CA ASP A 165 -12.50 -11.92 -7.11
C ASP A 165 -11.99 -10.51 -6.80
N ILE A 166 -12.17 -10.07 -5.57
CA ILE A 166 -11.70 -8.77 -5.05
C ILE A 166 -10.17 -8.63 -5.10
N LYS A 167 -9.45 -9.75 -5.17
CA LYS A 167 -7.98 -9.73 -5.25
C LYS A 167 -7.50 -9.19 -6.59
N VAL A 168 -8.30 -9.21 -7.65
CA VAL A 168 -7.91 -8.72 -8.98
C VAL A 168 -7.60 -7.20 -8.95
N PRO A 169 -8.52 -6.31 -8.52
CA PRO A 169 -8.19 -4.89 -8.35
C PRO A 169 -7.12 -4.64 -7.28
N TRP A 170 -7.06 -5.45 -6.22
CA TRP A 170 -6.01 -5.33 -5.21
C TRP A 170 -4.64 -5.62 -5.79
N GLU A 171 -4.46 -6.74 -6.48
CA GLU A 171 -3.18 -7.12 -7.09
C GLU A 171 -2.67 -6.07 -8.08
N LEU A 172 -3.57 -5.55 -8.94
CA LEU A 172 -3.27 -4.46 -9.84
C LEU A 172 -2.84 -3.19 -9.07
N SER A 173 -3.58 -2.84 -8.01
CA SER A 173 -3.35 -1.64 -7.19
C SER A 173 -2.14 -1.72 -6.27
N ARG A 174 -1.54 -2.90 -6.05
CA ARG A 174 -0.24 -3.03 -5.36
C ARG A 174 0.88 -2.32 -6.09
N GLY A 175 0.77 -2.15 -7.40
CA GLY A 175 1.70 -1.34 -8.19
C GLY A 175 3.09 -1.97 -8.40
N HIS A 176 3.23 -3.31 -8.35
CA HIS A 176 4.50 -3.99 -8.66
C HIS A 176 5.02 -3.62 -10.06
N HIS A 177 4.14 -3.46 -11.02
CA HIS A 177 4.44 -3.05 -12.38
C HIS A 177 5.04 -1.63 -12.48
N LEU A 178 4.75 -0.74 -11.52
CA LEU A 178 5.34 0.61 -11.47
C LEU A 178 6.84 0.54 -11.19
N VAL A 179 7.27 -0.37 -10.33
CA VAL A 179 8.70 -0.61 -10.05
C VAL A 179 9.39 -1.11 -11.31
N LEU A 180 8.77 -2.05 -12.03
CA LEU A 180 9.31 -2.58 -13.29
C LEU A 180 9.42 -1.50 -14.36
N LEU A 181 8.41 -0.64 -14.54
CA LEU A 181 8.47 0.51 -15.44
C LEU A 181 9.61 1.46 -15.08
N ALA A 182 9.74 1.81 -13.79
CA ALA A 182 10.80 2.68 -13.30
C ALA A 182 12.20 2.08 -13.56
N GLN A 183 12.39 0.80 -13.26
CA GLN A 183 13.63 0.08 -13.52
C GLN A 183 13.95 0.03 -15.03
N THR A 184 12.96 -0.25 -15.86
CA THR A 184 13.13 -0.28 -17.31
C THR A 184 13.52 1.10 -17.86
N ALA A 185 12.90 2.17 -17.36
CA ALA A 185 13.28 3.55 -17.71
C ALA A 185 14.75 3.82 -17.35
N LEU A 186 15.17 3.44 -16.15
CA LEU A 186 16.54 3.62 -15.67
C LEU A 186 17.55 2.80 -16.51
N LEU A 187 17.25 1.54 -16.76
CA LEU A 187 18.14 0.63 -17.49
C LEU A 187 18.25 0.94 -18.98
N THR A 188 17.17 1.38 -19.61
CA THR A 188 17.16 1.67 -21.05
C THR A 188 17.49 3.14 -21.37
N GLY A 189 17.19 4.06 -20.46
CA GLY A 189 17.19 5.49 -20.69
C GLY A 189 15.98 5.98 -21.50
N ALA A 190 15.04 5.09 -21.84
CA ALA A 190 13.85 5.45 -22.60
C ALA A 190 12.80 6.16 -21.72
N PRO A 191 12.41 7.39 -22.04
CA PRO A 191 11.48 8.17 -21.20
C PRO A 191 10.05 7.64 -21.23
N THR A 192 9.71 6.76 -22.16
CA THR A 192 8.37 6.19 -22.32
C THR A 192 7.93 5.47 -21.06
N TYR A 193 8.79 4.64 -20.48
CA TYR A 193 8.48 3.88 -19.27
C TYR A 193 8.30 4.76 -18.03
N ALA A 194 9.11 5.83 -17.92
CA ALA A 194 8.95 6.81 -16.84
C ALA A 194 7.64 7.59 -16.98
N ARG A 195 7.27 8.00 -18.21
CA ARG A 195 5.97 8.66 -18.47
C ARG A 195 4.80 7.76 -18.09
N GLU A 196 4.86 6.50 -18.48
CA GLU A 196 3.81 5.52 -18.18
C GLU A 196 3.69 5.28 -16.67
N CYS A 197 4.82 5.10 -15.96
CA CYS A 197 4.84 4.97 -14.52
C CYS A 197 4.15 6.17 -13.83
N ILE A 198 4.50 7.40 -14.25
CA ILE A 198 3.91 8.64 -13.74
C ILE A 198 2.42 8.71 -14.08
N ALA A 199 2.03 8.38 -15.30
CA ALA A 199 0.63 8.43 -15.73
C ALA A 199 -0.25 7.45 -14.97
N GLN A 200 0.20 6.20 -14.80
CA GLN A 200 -0.55 5.18 -14.05
C GLN A 200 -0.67 5.54 -12.56
N LEU A 201 0.40 6.06 -11.96
CA LEU A 201 0.39 6.48 -10.56
C LEU A 201 -0.56 7.67 -10.34
N THR A 202 -0.53 8.65 -11.26
CA THR A 202 -1.47 9.78 -11.25
C THR A 202 -2.91 9.30 -11.38
N GLY A 203 -3.19 8.48 -12.40
CA GLY A 203 -4.53 7.94 -12.62
C GLY A 203 -5.04 7.08 -11.46
N TRP A 204 -4.13 6.38 -10.76
CA TRP A 204 -4.51 5.67 -9.54
C TRP A 204 -4.92 6.62 -8.42
N ILE A 205 -4.14 7.69 -8.15
CA ILE A 205 -4.44 8.68 -7.11
C ILE A 205 -5.79 9.36 -7.39
N GLU A 206 -6.03 9.75 -8.64
CA GLU A 206 -7.27 10.41 -9.06
C GLU A 206 -8.50 9.50 -8.88
N ALA A 207 -8.36 8.23 -9.24
CA ALA A 207 -9.45 7.26 -9.18
C ALA A 207 -9.75 6.73 -7.77
N ASN A 208 -8.81 6.88 -6.81
CA ASN A 208 -8.90 6.25 -5.49
C ASN A 208 -8.81 7.27 -4.34
N PRO A 209 -9.84 8.07 -4.10
CA PRO A 209 -9.88 8.95 -2.93
C PRO A 209 -9.61 8.15 -1.66
N THR A 210 -8.76 8.67 -0.79
CA THR A 210 -8.30 7.94 0.39
C THR A 210 -9.47 7.49 1.28
N GLY A 211 -9.50 6.20 1.60
CA GLY A 211 -10.58 5.58 2.39
C GLY A 211 -11.86 5.29 1.61
N CYS A 212 -11.86 5.44 0.29
CA CYS A 212 -12.98 5.12 -0.57
C CYS A 212 -12.63 4.01 -1.58
N GLY A 213 -13.62 3.20 -1.91
CA GLY A 213 -13.51 2.13 -2.89
C GLY A 213 -12.76 0.89 -2.42
N VAL A 214 -12.67 -0.07 -3.33
CA VAL A 214 -12.15 -1.41 -3.07
C VAL A 214 -10.65 -1.42 -2.71
N ASN A 215 -9.88 -0.48 -3.22
CA ASN A 215 -8.42 -0.45 -3.07
C ASN A 215 -7.93 0.07 -1.71
N TRP A 216 -8.85 0.49 -0.85
CA TRP A 216 -8.59 0.83 0.55
C TRP A 216 -9.16 -0.22 1.52
N ALA A 217 -9.84 -1.27 1.02
CA ALA A 217 -10.53 -2.24 1.86
C ALA A 217 -9.58 -3.24 2.56
N CYS A 218 -8.35 -3.38 2.09
CA CYS A 218 -7.33 -4.26 2.69
C CYS A 218 -6.07 -3.44 3.02
N PRO A 219 -5.77 -3.19 4.30
CA PRO A 219 -4.56 -2.47 4.72
C PRO A 219 -3.26 -3.09 4.23
N MET A 220 -3.15 -4.43 4.17
CA MET A 220 -2.00 -5.10 3.57
C MET A 220 -1.71 -4.59 2.15
N ASP A 221 -2.73 -4.45 1.32
CA ASP A 221 -2.56 -3.96 -0.06
C ASP A 221 -2.17 -2.48 -0.10
N VAL A 222 -2.66 -1.67 0.84
CA VAL A 222 -2.23 -0.29 1.04
C VAL A 222 -0.74 -0.22 1.41
N ALA A 223 -0.29 -1.11 2.30
CA ALA A 223 1.11 -1.20 2.73
C ALA A 223 2.03 -1.60 1.57
N ILE A 224 1.69 -2.66 0.83
CA ILE A 224 2.46 -3.14 -0.33
C ILE A 224 2.56 -2.04 -1.40
N ARG A 225 1.46 -1.36 -1.68
CA ARG A 225 1.42 -0.23 -2.63
C ARG A 225 2.34 0.90 -2.22
N ALA A 226 2.32 1.31 -0.95
CA ALA A 226 3.19 2.36 -0.44
C ALA A 226 4.68 2.00 -0.63
N VAL A 227 5.06 0.75 -0.35
CA VAL A 227 6.44 0.26 -0.56
C VAL A 227 6.81 0.33 -2.04
N ASN A 228 5.98 -0.19 -2.93
CA ASN A 228 6.25 -0.19 -4.37
C ASN A 228 6.34 1.24 -4.94
N TRP A 229 5.50 2.17 -4.48
CA TRP A 229 5.60 3.57 -4.89
C TRP A 229 6.92 4.21 -4.43
N LEU A 230 7.34 3.97 -3.19
CA LEU A 230 8.63 4.48 -2.69
C LEU A 230 9.80 3.96 -3.52
N TRP A 231 9.79 2.67 -3.90
CA TRP A 231 10.80 2.11 -4.80
C TRP A 231 10.77 2.74 -6.19
N ALA A 232 9.60 2.89 -6.80
CA ALA A 232 9.46 3.54 -8.11
C ALA A 232 9.95 5.00 -8.07
N LEU A 233 9.59 5.75 -7.01
CA LEU A 233 10.07 7.12 -6.81
C LEU A 233 11.59 7.20 -6.64
N ALA A 234 12.20 6.29 -5.86
CA ALA A 234 13.65 6.27 -5.66
C ALA A 234 14.40 6.01 -6.98
N VAL A 235 13.88 5.08 -7.80
CA VAL A 235 14.45 4.76 -9.10
C VAL A 235 14.30 5.91 -10.10
N LEU A 236 13.16 6.62 -10.07
CA LEU A 236 12.88 7.75 -10.95
C LEU A 236 13.41 9.10 -10.44
N ALA A 237 14.05 9.17 -9.27
CA ALA A 237 14.45 10.42 -8.61
C ALA A 237 15.30 11.35 -9.50
N GLY A 238 16.14 10.77 -10.38
CA GLY A 238 16.94 11.50 -11.37
C GLY A 238 16.19 11.88 -12.66
N SER A 239 14.94 11.46 -12.83
CA SER A 239 14.17 11.74 -14.05
C SER A 239 13.67 13.18 -14.07
N PRO A 240 13.88 13.93 -15.17
CA PRO A 240 13.31 15.27 -15.33
C PRO A 240 11.77 15.27 -15.43
N LEU A 241 11.16 14.11 -15.65
CA LEU A 241 9.71 13.96 -15.71
C LEU A 241 9.08 13.96 -14.32
N MET A 242 9.84 13.69 -13.25
CA MET A 242 9.39 13.80 -11.88
C MET A 242 9.38 15.27 -11.45
N THR A 243 8.32 15.99 -11.81
CA THR A 243 8.16 17.39 -11.44
C THR A 243 7.86 17.54 -9.93
N GLU A 244 8.20 18.68 -9.35
CA GLU A 244 7.89 18.97 -7.93
C GLU A 244 6.40 18.93 -7.65
N VAL A 245 5.58 19.47 -8.54
CA VAL A 245 4.11 19.50 -8.39
C VAL A 245 3.57 18.06 -8.31
N TRP A 246 3.95 17.21 -9.25
CA TRP A 246 3.55 15.82 -9.26
C TRP A 246 4.04 15.06 -8.02
N LEU A 247 5.30 15.25 -7.64
CA LEU A 247 5.86 14.58 -6.46
C LEU A 247 5.15 15.03 -5.17
N THR A 248 4.74 16.30 -5.08
CA THR A 248 3.95 16.82 -3.96
C THR A 248 2.63 16.04 -3.80
N GLU A 249 1.92 15.75 -4.88
CA GLU A 249 0.68 14.97 -4.86
C GLU A 249 0.92 13.51 -4.44
N VAL A 250 1.98 12.90 -4.95
CA VAL A 250 2.34 11.53 -4.59
C VAL A 250 2.74 11.44 -3.10
N LEU A 251 3.53 12.38 -2.61
CA LEU A 251 3.93 12.42 -1.20
C LEU A 251 2.72 12.67 -0.29
N ALA A 252 1.77 13.53 -0.70
CA ALA A 252 0.52 13.71 0.02
C ALA A 252 -0.27 12.41 0.14
N SER A 253 -0.35 11.64 -0.95
CA SER A 253 -0.98 10.32 -0.94
C SER A 253 -0.23 9.32 -0.06
N LEU A 254 1.11 9.29 -0.08
CA LEU A 254 1.91 8.42 0.79
C LEU A 254 1.76 8.76 2.28
N VAL A 255 1.66 10.03 2.63
CA VAL A 255 1.33 10.46 4.00
C VAL A 255 -0.05 9.95 4.40
N ALA A 256 -1.03 10.03 3.50
CA ALA A 256 -2.36 9.48 3.73
C ALA A 256 -2.33 7.95 3.92
N HIS A 257 -1.49 7.21 3.15
CA HIS A 257 -1.29 5.77 3.34
C HIS A 257 -0.77 5.45 4.75
N GLY A 258 0.24 6.18 5.22
CA GLY A 258 0.81 5.96 6.56
C GLY A 258 -0.20 6.20 7.68
N ARG A 259 -0.97 7.28 7.60
CA ARG A 259 -2.04 7.58 8.56
C ARG A 259 -3.15 6.54 8.50
N PHE A 260 -3.56 6.15 7.30
CA PHE A 260 -4.56 5.09 7.10
C PHE A 260 -4.10 3.77 7.72
N LEU A 261 -2.87 3.34 7.50
CA LEU A 261 -2.32 2.11 8.08
C LEU A 261 -2.33 2.15 9.61
N MET A 262 -1.89 3.25 10.22
CA MET A 262 -1.90 3.39 11.69
C MET A 262 -3.30 3.25 12.29
N ASP A 263 -4.33 3.71 11.60
CA ASP A 263 -5.71 3.66 12.06
C ASP A 263 -6.41 2.32 11.78
N ASN A 264 -5.87 1.53 10.82
CA ASN A 264 -6.56 0.34 10.27
C ASN A 264 -5.71 -0.94 10.30
N LEU A 265 -4.78 -1.06 11.24
CA LEU A 265 -3.93 -2.25 11.36
C LEU A 265 -4.75 -3.56 11.44
N GLU A 266 -4.35 -4.58 10.71
CA GLU A 266 -5.05 -5.87 10.58
C GLU A 266 -4.76 -6.80 11.76
N VAL A 267 -5.18 -6.37 12.95
CA VAL A 267 -5.18 -7.18 14.17
C VAL A 267 -6.59 -7.73 14.38
N ARG A 268 -6.73 -9.04 14.48
CA ARG A 268 -8.01 -9.69 14.72
C ARG A 268 -8.56 -9.35 16.12
N ASP A 269 -9.87 -9.46 16.31
CA ASP A 269 -10.55 -9.20 17.58
C ASP A 269 -10.03 -10.08 18.74
N ASP A 270 -9.54 -11.28 18.42
CA ASP A 270 -8.93 -12.22 19.37
C ASP A 270 -7.46 -11.90 19.69
N GLY A 271 -6.91 -10.86 19.05
CA GLY A 271 -5.51 -10.45 19.18
C GLY A 271 -4.53 -11.28 18.35
N VAL A 272 -5.05 -12.22 17.53
CA VAL A 272 -4.22 -12.97 16.60
C VAL A 272 -3.81 -12.06 15.45
N THR A 273 -2.53 -12.11 15.12
CA THR A 273 -1.91 -11.41 14.00
C THR A 273 -1.57 -12.41 12.90
N THR A 274 -1.51 -11.92 11.66
CA THR A 274 -1.22 -12.72 10.48
C THR A 274 -0.15 -12.04 9.62
N ASN A 275 0.19 -12.64 8.50
CA ASN A 275 1.04 -12.02 7.48
C ASN A 275 0.52 -10.66 6.99
N HIS A 276 -0.80 -10.40 7.09
CA HIS A 276 -1.35 -9.08 6.77
C HIS A 276 -0.82 -8.01 7.72
N TYR A 277 -0.86 -8.28 9.03
CA TYR A 277 -0.30 -7.37 10.02
C TYR A 277 1.20 -7.14 9.82
N LEU A 278 1.97 -8.20 9.47
CA LEU A 278 3.38 -8.04 9.12
C LEU A 278 3.57 -7.10 7.93
N ALA A 279 2.74 -7.21 6.90
CA ALA A 279 2.80 -6.30 5.75
C ALA A 279 2.46 -4.86 6.14
N ASP A 280 1.45 -4.62 6.99
CA ASP A 280 1.13 -3.29 7.53
C ASP A 280 2.35 -2.66 8.21
N LEU A 281 3.03 -3.44 9.06
CA LEU A 281 4.23 -2.99 9.77
C LEU A 281 5.39 -2.69 8.83
N VAL A 282 5.59 -3.52 7.79
CA VAL A 282 6.62 -3.28 6.76
C VAL A 282 6.31 -1.98 6.00
N GLY A 283 5.05 -1.76 5.61
CA GLY A 283 4.63 -0.51 4.97
C GLY A 283 4.93 0.72 5.82
N LEU A 284 4.58 0.67 7.10
CA LEU A 284 4.88 1.75 8.06
C LEU A 284 6.39 1.96 8.27
N LEU A 285 7.17 0.87 8.30
CA LEU A 285 8.62 0.93 8.41
C LEU A 285 9.23 1.66 7.20
N TYR A 286 8.84 1.27 5.98
CA TYR A 286 9.32 1.92 4.75
C TYR A 286 8.93 3.40 4.70
N LEU A 287 7.67 3.73 4.99
CA LEU A 287 7.20 5.12 5.06
C LEU A 287 8.00 5.92 6.09
N GLY A 288 8.24 5.37 7.28
CA GLY A 288 9.02 6.03 8.33
C GLY A 288 10.50 6.20 7.99
N LEU A 289 11.10 5.27 7.24
CA LEU A 289 12.49 5.36 6.80
C LEU A 289 12.67 6.29 5.60
N CYS A 290 11.72 6.27 4.67
CA CYS A 290 11.83 7.01 3.41
C CYS A 290 11.33 8.45 3.50
N LEU A 291 10.40 8.75 4.41
CA LEU A 291 9.78 10.08 4.56
C LEU A 291 10.16 10.75 5.88
N LYS A 292 11.45 10.76 6.22
CA LYS A 292 11.97 11.28 7.51
C LYS A 292 11.61 12.75 7.78
N GLU A 293 11.32 13.51 6.74
CA GLU A 293 10.90 14.89 6.80
C GLU A 293 9.46 15.05 7.32
N VAL A 294 8.67 13.99 7.27
CA VAL A 294 7.28 13.98 7.76
C VAL A 294 7.29 13.78 9.28
N ARG A 295 6.57 14.62 10.03
CA ARG A 295 6.48 14.56 11.50
C ARG A 295 6.01 13.21 12.04
N ASP A 296 5.10 12.55 11.32
CA ASP A 296 4.56 11.26 11.70
C ASP A 296 5.56 10.10 11.51
N ALA A 297 6.60 10.28 10.67
CA ALA A 297 7.49 9.23 10.18
C ALA A 297 8.25 8.51 11.30
N GLU A 298 8.80 9.25 12.28
CA GLU A 298 9.53 8.64 13.40
C GLU A 298 8.59 7.77 14.26
N GLY A 299 7.34 8.21 14.47
CA GLY A 299 6.31 7.44 15.17
C GLY A 299 5.96 6.15 14.42
N TRP A 300 5.81 6.20 13.11
CA TRP A 300 5.57 5.02 12.26
C TRP A 300 6.72 4.02 12.34
N LYS A 301 7.95 4.50 12.18
CA LYS A 301 9.15 3.67 12.26
C LYS A 301 9.30 3.01 13.64
N ALA A 302 9.21 3.79 14.71
CA ALA A 302 9.37 3.28 16.08
C ALA A 302 8.29 2.24 16.42
N PHE A 303 7.04 2.49 16.02
CA PHE A 303 5.96 1.53 16.17
C PHE A 303 6.24 0.25 15.39
N ALA A 304 6.55 0.37 14.10
CA ALA A 304 6.76 -0.77 13.23
C ALA A 304 7.94 -1.65 13.70
N VAL A 305 9.08 -1.07 14.04
CA VAL A 305 10.25 -1.82 14.55
C VAL A 305 9.89 -2.59 15.82
N ARG A 306 9.23 -1.95 16.78
CA ARG A 306 8.83 -2.60 18.03
C ARG A 306 7.89 -3.78 17.79
N GLU A 307 6.89 -3.60 16.94
CA GLU A 307 5.91 -4.65 16.68
C GLU A 307 6.49 -5.76 15.77
N LEU A 308 7.34 -5.43 14.79
CA LEU A 308 8.03 -6.44 13.97
C LEU A 308 8.88 -7.39 14.82
N VAL A 309 9.64 -6.87 15.79
CA VAL A 309 10.41 -7.71 16.72
C VAL A 309 9.49 -8.67 17.47
N ARG A 310 8.35 -8.18 17.96
CA ARG A 310 7.35 -9.03 18.66
C ARG A 310 6.75 -10.10 17.75
N GLU A 311 6.46 -9.75 16.49
CA GLU A 311 5.88 -10.68 15.55
C GLU A 311 6.89 -11.71 15.02
N MET A 312 8.17 -11.36 14.94
CA MET A 312 9.24 -12.33 14.68
C MET A 312 9.24 -13.45 15.73
N ASP A 313 9.15 -13.10 17.01
CA ASP A 313 9.06 -14.10 18.08
C ASP A 313 7.81 -14.98 17.96
N ARG A 314 6.67 -14.38 17.54
CA ARG A 314 5.39 -15.08 17.48
C ARG A 314 5.17 -15.94 16.26
N GLN A 315 5.63 -15.47 15.07
CA GLN A 315 5.26 -16.09 13.80
C GLN A 315 6.41 -16.86 13.14
N VAL A 316 7.66 -16.60 13.54
CA VAL A 316 8.85 -17.18 12.90
C VAL A 316 9.63 -18.09 13.87
N LEU A 317 9.73 -17.70 15.15
CA LEU A 317 10.55 -18.39 16.14
C LEU A 317 9.73 -19.27 17.09
N ALA A 318 8.39 -19.17 17.08
CA ALA A 318 7.48 -20.04 17.84
C ALA A 318 7.19 -21.32 17.02
#